data_c86a639e2ff53b551711238865ebc2f1
#
_entry.id   c86a639e2ff53b551711238865ebc2f1
#
_cell.length_a   1.000
_cell.length_b   1.000
_cell.length_c   1.000
_cell.angle_alpha   90.00
_cell.angle_beta   90.00
_cell.angle_gamma   90.00
#
_symmetry.space_group_name_H-M   'P 1'
#
loop_
_entity.id
_entity.type
_entity.pdbx_description
1 polymer ?
#
loop_
_entity_poly.entity_id
_entity_poly.type
_entity_poly.pdbx_seq_one_letter_code
_entity_poly.pdbx_strand_id
1 'polypeptide(L)'
;MVESQCMLGPAKGKDFDDSIVLGPVIVTRDELDNPYNLRMQARINGETWCDNNSNTIHWKFSDMIAHISKSETLYPGEVIGSGTVGLGCGLEHLRFLNDGDIVELEVEKIGVISNKVIRR
;
A
#
# COMPACT_ATOMS: atom_id res chain seq x y z
N MET A 1 -16.34 2.16 -11.81
CA MET A 1 -14.99 1.71 -11.43
C MET A 1 -15.00 0.50 -10.48
N VAL A 2 -15.77 0.52 -9.40
CA VAL A 2 -15.87 -0.61 -8.46
C VAL A 2 -16.35 -1.90 -9.16
N GLU A 3 -17.31 -1.80 -10.05
CA GLU A 3 -17.85 -2.94 -10.80
C GLU A 3 -16.81 -3.66 -11.65
N SER A 4 -15.93 -2.92 -12.35
CA SER A 4 -14.87 -3.54 -13.14
C SER A 4 -13.81 -4.22 -12.29
N GLN A 5 -13.54 -3.71 -11.10
CA GLN A 5 -12.61 -4.34 -10.15
C GLN A 5 -13.16 -5.65 -9.60
N CYS A 6 -14.45 -5.71 -9.29
CA CYS A 6 -15.08 -6.90 -8.72
C CYS A 6 -15.32 -8.01 -9.73
N MET A 7 -15.60 -7.66 -10.98
CA MET A 7 -15.96 -8.62 -12.03
C MET A 7 -14.78 -9.16 -12.83
N LEU A 8 -13.75 -8.34 -13.05
CA LEU A 8 -12.62 -8.65 -13.95
C LEU A 8 -11.26 -8.62 -13.26
N GLY A 9 -11.24 -8.51 -11.92
CA GLY A 9 -10.03 -8.25 -11.16
C GLY A 9 -9.60 -6.77 -11.20
N PRO A 10 -8.53 -6.41 -10.47
CA PRO A 10 -8.14 -5.02 -10.23
C PRO A 10 -7.33 -4.39 -11.38
N ALA A 11 -7.56 -4.77 -12.64
CA ALA A 11 -6.78 -4.28 -13.76
C ALA A 11 -7.07 -2.79 -14.04
N LYS A 12 -8.08 -2.48 -14.85
CA LYS A 12 -8.36 -1.10 -15.28
C LYS A 12 -8.75 -0.16 -14.13
N GLY A 13 -9.35 -0.69 -13.07
CA GLY A 13 -9.73 0.12 -11.91
C GLY A 13 -8.55 0.64 -11.08
N LYS A 14 -7.35 0.09 -11.28
CA LYS A 14 -6.11 0.50 -10.61
C LYS A 14 -4.99 0.90 -11.56
N ASP A 15 -5.20 0.77 -12.87
CA ASP A 15 -4.23 1.05 -13.92
C ASP A 15 -4.68 2.27 -14.73
N PHE A 16 -4.37 3.45 -14.21
CA PHE A 16 -4.61 4.74 -14.85
C PHE A 16 -3.51 5.73 -14.41
N ASP A 17 -3.37 6.83 -15.14
CA ASP A 17 -2.36 7.86 -14.82
C ASP A 17 -2.46 8.32 -13.37
N ASP A 18 -1.32 8.43 -12.70
CA ASP A 18 -1.17 8.83 -11.30
C ASP A 18 -1.86 7.90 -10.28
N SER A 19 -2.19 6.67 -10.68
CA SER A 19 -2.82 5.69 -9.77
C SER A 19 -1.86 5.06 -8.77
N ILE A 20 -0.57 5.06 -9.08
CA ILE A 20 0.49 4.46 -8.26
C ILE A 20 1.45 5.55 -7.81
N VAL A 21 1.66 5.64 -6.51
CA VAL A 21 2.61 6.56 -5.90
C VAL A 21 3.63 5.77 -5.10
N LEU A 22 4.92 6.04 -5.36
CA LEU A 22 6.04 5.43 -4.66
C LEU A 22 6.82 6.48 -3.88
N GLY A 23 7.21 6.16 -2.67
CA GLY A 23 8.02 7.04 -1.83
C GLY A 23 7.70 6.86 -0.33
N PRO A 24 8.20 7.74 0.55
CA PRO A 24 9.03 8.91 0.25
C PRO A 24 10.47 8.54 -0.11
N VAL A 25 10.95 7.36 0.34
CA VAL A 25 12.31 6.84 0.14
C VAL A 25 12.28 5.33 -0.02
N ILE A 26 13.39 4.77 -0.47
CA ILE A 26 13.67 3.33 -0.40
C ILE A 26 14.61 3.13 0.79
N VAL A 27 14.22 2.28 1.74
CA VAL A 27 15.06 1.87 2.86
C VAL A 27 15.59 0.48 2.56
N THR A 28 16.90 0.34 2.59
CA THR A 28 17.57 -0.93 2.33
C THR A 28 17.49 -1.86 3.53
N ARG A 29 17.65 -3.14 3.30
CA ARG A 29 17.47 -4.17 4.33
C ARG A 29 18.45 -4.03 5.50
N ASP A 30 19.64 -3.52 5.26
CA ASP A 30 20.67 -3.31 6.27
C ASP A 30 20.34 -2.16 7.24
N GLU A 31 19.48 -1.23 6.82
CA GLU A 31 18.98 -0.16 7.69
C GLU A 31 17.67 -0.52 8.41
N LEU A 32 16.96 -1.53 7.93
CA LEU A 32 15.69 -1.95 8.48
C LEU A 32 15.79 -3.37 9.05
N ASP A 33 16.12 -3.48 10.34
CA ASP A 33 16.34 -4.77 11.03
C ASP A 33 15.18 -5.75 10.89
N ASN A 34 13.95 -5.25 11.06
CA ASN A 34 12.75 -6.09 11.04
C ASN A 34 11.57 -5.40 10.36
N PRO A 35 11.28 -5.72 9.08
CA PRO A 35 10.14 -5.15 8.37
C PRO A 35 8.78 -5.67 8.86
N TYR A 36 8.78 -6.69 9.74
CA TYR A 36 7.57 -7.29 10.30
C TYR A 36 7.20 -6.75 11.68
N ASN A 37 7.69 -5.58 12.04
CA ASN A 37 7.31 -4.90 13.28
C ASN A 37 7.45 -3.39 13.13
N LEU A 38 6.73 -2.84 12.17
CA LEU A 38 6.67 -1.41 11.90
C LEU A 38 5.26 -0.91 12.13
N ARG A 39 5.11 0.20 12.85
CA ARG A 39 3.85 0.91 12.94
C ARG A 39 3.50 1.50 11.58
N MET A 40 2.25 1.32 11.17
CA MET A 40 1.73 1.82 9.90
C MET A 40 0.47 2.60 10.14
N GLN A 41 0.42 3.84 9.64
CA GLN A 41 -0.72 4.72 9.83
C GLN A 41 -1.23 5.26 8.50
N ALA A 42 -2.54 5.41 8.42
CA ALA A 42 -3.19 6.17 7.34
C ALA A 42 -4.01 7.30 7.96
N ARG A 43 -3.79 8.53 7.47
CA ARG A 43 -4.55 9.72 7.88
C ARG A 43 -5.20 10.35 6.65
N ILE A 44 -6.43 10.79 6.82
CA ILE A 44 -7.16 11.55 5.80
C ILE A 44 -7.52 12.91 6.40
N ASN A 45 -7.02 13.99 5.80
CA ASN A 45 -7.18 15.35 6.30
C ASN A 45 -6.77 15.50 7.78
N GLY A 46 -5.72 14.76 8.20
CA GLY A 46 -5.24 14.73 9.58
C GLY A 46 -6.01 13.78 10.53
N GLU A 47 -7.17 13.23 10.11
CA GLU A 47 -7.90 12.23 10.88
C GLU A 47 -7.27 10.85 10.65
N THR A 48 -6.95 10.14 11.72
CA THR A 48 -6.42 8.76 11.65
C THR A 48 -7.54 7.78 11.28
N TRP A 49 -7.39 7.16 10.11
CA TRP A 49 -8.29 6.09 9.64
C TRP A 49 -7.77 4.70 9.96
N CYS A 50 -6.45 4.54 9.98
CA CYS A 50 -5.79 3.30 10.34
C CYS A 50 -4.56 3.57 11.19
N ASP A 51 -4.37 2.75 12.22
CA ASP A 51 -3.16 2.69 13.03
C ASP A 51 -2.94 1.22 13.40
N ASN A 52 -2.00 0.58 12.75
CA ASN A 52 -1.76 -0.85 12.92
C ASN A 52 -0.26 -1.14 12.76
N ASN A 53 0.12 -2.40 12.76
CA ASN A 53 1.51 -2.83 12.71
C ASN A 53 1.70 -3.91 11.63
N SER A 54 2.85 -3.89 10.95
CA SER A 54 3.20 -4.87 9.93
C SER A 54 3.34 -6.30 10.46
N ASN A 55 3.37 -6.51 11.78
CA ASN A 55 3.41 -7.85 12.38
C ASN A 55 2.13 -8.66 12.14
N THR A 56 1.04 -8.00 11.76
CA THR A 56 -0.23 -8.65 11.39
C THR A 56 -0.23 -9.28 10.00
N ILE A 57 0.83 -9.10 9.21
CA ILE A 57 0.94 -9.67 7.87
C ILE A 57 0.87 -11.21 7.93
N HIS A 58 -0.01 -11.80 7.14
CA HIS A 58 -0.17 -13.25 7.08
C HIS A 58 0.93 -13.91 6.25
N TRP A 59 1.08 -13.49 5.01
CA TRP A 59 2.13 -13.97 4.12
C TRP A 59 3.39 -13.11 4.28
N LYS A 60 4.52 -13.75 4.55
CA LYS A 60 5.80 -13.04 4.65
C LYS A 60 6.29 -12.62 3.25
N PHE A 61 7.14 -11.61 3.18
CA PHE A 61 7.69 -11.15 1.90
C PHE A 61 8.44 -12.26 1.16
N SER A 62 9.13 -13.15 1.88
CA SER A 62 9.76 -14.35 1.31
C SER A 62 8.76 -15.28 0.65
N ASP A 63 7.57 -15.45 1.23
CA ASP A 63 6.52 -16.31 0.68
C ASP A 63 5.94 -15.71 -0.60
N MET A 64 5.75 -14.39 -0.61
CA MET A 64 5.29 -13.66 -1.79
C MET A 64 6.30 -13.77 -2.94
N ILE A 65 7.58 -13.54 -2.67
CA ILE A 65 8.67 -13.68 -3.65
C ILE A 65 8.71 -15.12 -4.18
N ALA A 66 8.68 -16.12 -3.29
CA ALA A 66 8.67 -17.52 -3.68
C ALA A 66 7.46 -17.90 -4.52
N HIS A 67 6.29 -17.30 -4.25
CA HIS A 67 5.08 -17.54 -5.04
C HIS A 67 5.18 -16.96 -6.45
N ILE A 68 5.60 -15.71 -6.57
CA ILE A 68 5.69 -15.00 -7.86
C ILE A 68 6.77 -15.67 -8.73
N SER A 69 7.93 -16.00 -8.16
CA SER A 69 9.06 -16.57 -8.90
C SER A 69 8.85 -18.02 -9.40
N LYS A 70 7.74 -18.67 -9.08
CA LYS A 70 7.49 -20.07 -9.53
C LYS A 70 7.44 -20.24 -11.03
N SER A 71 6.97 -19.25 -11.76
CA SER A 71 6.79 -19.32 -13.21
C SER A 71 7.16 -18.01 -13.91
N GLU A 72 7.79 -17.09 -13.19
CA GLU A 72 8.14 -15.77 -13.66
C GLU A 72 9.52 -15.38 -13.14
N THR A 73 10.32 -14.74 -13.98
CA THR A 73 11.63 -14.22 -13.59
C THR A 73 11.48 -12.86 -12.96
N LEU A 74 11.94 -12.69 -11.73
CA LEU A 74 12.01 -11.39 -11.07
C LEU A 74 13.34 -10.70 -11.42
N TYR A 75 13.26 -9.44 -11.77
CA TYR A 75 14.42 -8.62 -12.11
C TYR A 75 14.71 -7.57 -11.03
N PRO A 76 15.97 -7.14 -10.90
CA PRO A 76 16.31 -6.02 -10.01
C PRO A 76 15.52 -4.75 -10.39
N GLY A 77 14.94 -4.09 -9.41
CA GLY A 77 14.16 -2.87 -9.61
C GLY A 77 12.64 -3.09 -9.74
N GLU A 78 12.19 -4.34 -9.77
CA GLU A 78 10.74 -4.61 -9.71
C GLU A 78 10.17 -4.29 -8.34
N VAL A 79 8.93 -3.76 -8.34
CA VAL A 79 8.20 -3.39 -7.13
C VAL A 79 7.04 -4.35 -6.90
N ILE A 80 7.02 -4.97 -5.74
CA ILE A 80 5.97 -5.91 -5.35
C ILE A 80 5.12 -5.28 -4.26
N GLY A 81 3.83 -5.06 -4.55
CA GLY A 81 2.87 -4.58 -3.57
C GLY A 81 2.45 -5.70 -2.62
N SER A 82 2.74 -5.57 -1.34
CA SER A 82 2.43 -6.57 -0.31
C SER A 82 1.02 -6.49 0.25
N GLY A 83 0.23 -5.53 -0.19
CA GLY A 83 -1.10 -5.25 0.37
C GLY A 83 -1.07 -4.33 1.59
N THR A 84 -2.24 -4.12 2.19
CA THR A 84 -2.42 -3.27 3.37
C THR A 84 -2.33 -4.10 4.66
N VAL A 85 -2.04 -3.42 5.77
CA VAL A 85 -2.33 -3.99 7.11
C VAL A 85 -3.84 -4.07 7.33
N GLY A 86 -4.30 -4.93 8.22
CA GLY A 86 -5.72 -5.04 8.55
C GLY A 86 -6.30 -3.68 8.96
N LEU A 87 -7.48 -3.37 8.47
CA LEU A 87 -8.15 -2.07 8.59
C LEU A 87 -7.39 -0.90 7.91
N GLY A 88 -6.46 -1.21 7.01
CA GLY A 88 -5.73 -0.20 6.25
C GLY A 88 -6.43 0.27 4.97
N CYS A 89 -7.49 -0.41 4.57
CA CYS A 89 -8.27 -0.07 3.38
C CYS A 89 -9.58 0.63 3.77
N GLY A 90 -9.88 1.77 3.17
CA GLY A 90 -11.13 2.51 3.41
C GLY A 90 -12.40 1.68 3.15
N LEU A 91 -12.32 0.69 2.26
CA LEU A 91 -13.43 -0.23 1.99
C LEU A 91 -13.80 -1.08 3.22
N GLU A 92 -12.84 -1.44 4.07
CA GLU A 92 -13.10 -2.20 5.30
C GLU A 92 -13.93 -1.40 6.31
N HIS A 93 -13.89 -0.06 6.19
CA HIS A 93 -14.66 0.88 7.02
C HIS A 93 -15.87 1.46 6.28
N LEU A 94 -16.11 1.06 5.02
CA LEU A 94 -17.09 1.68 4.12
C LEU A 94 -16.87 3.20 3.98
N ARG A 95 -15.63 3.66 4.06
CA ARG A 95 -15.21 5.06 3.91
C ARG A 95 -14.52 5.25 2.57
N PHE A 96 -14.88 6.30 1.86
CA PHE A 96 -14.35 6.62 0.55
C PHE A 96 -13.78 8.02 0.52
N LEU A 97 -12.72 8.20 -0.28
CA LEU A 97 -12.07 9.48 -0.46
C LEU A 97 -12.91 10.41 -1.34
N ASN A 98 -12.86 11.69 -1.05
CA ASN A 98 -13.47 12.75 -1.83
C ASN A 98 -12.42 13.55 -2.60
N ASP A 99 -12.88 14.28 -3.61
CA ASP A 99 -12.03 15.24 -4.30
C ASP A 99 -11.48 16.28 -3.33
N GLY A 100 -10.20 16.51 -3.39
CA GLY A 100 -9.49 17.45 -2.51
C GLY A 100 -8.94 16.86 -1.21
N ASP A 101 -9.31 15.64 -0.83
CA ASP A 101 -8.77 15.00 0.38
C ASP A 101 -7.25 14.86 0.32
N ILE A 102 -6.61 15.08 1.46
CA ILE A 102 -5.18 14.82 1.66
C ILE A 102 -5.03 13.46 2.34
N VAL A 103 -4.35 12.56 1.64
CA VAL A 103 -4.03 11.21 2.13
C VAL A 103 -2.59 11.18 2.57
N GLU A 104 -2.35 10.81 3.81
CA GLU A 104 -1.02 10.58 4.36
C GLU A 104 -0.89 9.12 4.78
N LEU A 105 0.16 8.47 4.27
CA LEU A 105 0.52 7.11 4.66
C LEU A 105 1.90 7.16 5.30
N GLU A 106 1.97 6.67 6.52
CA GLU A 106 3.19 6.64 7.31
C GLU A 106 3.60 5.22 7.64
N VAL A 107 4.88 4.93 7.46
CA VAL A 107 5.50 3.70 7.92
C VAL A 107 6.69 4.08 8.80
N GLU A 108 6.70 3.54 10.02
CA GLU A 108 7.77 3.75 10.99
C GLU A 108 9.13 3.47 10.35
N LYS A 109 10.13 4.33 10.63
CA LYS A 109 11.50 4.27 10.08
C LYS A 109 11.63 4.48 8.56
N ILE A 110 10.53 4.60 7.82
CA ILE A 110 10.55 4.87 6.38
C ILE A 110 10.13 6.32 6.11
N GLY A 111 9.05 6.78 6.75
CA GLY A 111 8.56 8.15 6.63
C GLY A 111 7.11 8.24 6.18
N VAL A 112 6.75 9.42 5.70
CA VAL A 112 5.38 9.76 5.31
C VAL A 112 5.34 10.09 3.83
N ILE A 113 4.37 9.52 3.13
CA ILE A 113 3.97 9.93 1.79
C ILE A 113 2.63 10.67 1.89
N SER A 114 2.53 11.82 1.26
CA SER A 114 1.34 12.67 1.32
C SER A 114 0.89 13.06 -0.09
N ASN A 115 -0.38 12.81 -0.39
CA ASN A 115 -0.94 13.05 -1.72
C ASN A 115 -2.33 13.66 -1.62
N LYS A 116 -2.64 14.52 -2.59
CA LYS A 116 -3.98 15.07 -2.74
C LYS A 116 -4.80 14.24 -3.72
N VAL A 117 -6.00 13.89 -3.33
CA VAL A 117 -6.98 13.24 -4.21
C VAL A 117 -7.54 14.25 -5.20
N ILE A 118 -7.54 13.93 -6.49
CA ILE A 118 -8.16 14.71 -7.53
C ILE A 118 -9.13 13.87 -8.33
N ARG A 119 -10.30 14.39 -8.57
CA ARG A 119 -11.30 13.78 -9.46
C ARG A 119 -11.12 14.35 -10.86
N ARG A 120 -10.83 13.50 -11.83
CA ARG A 120 -10.78 13.82 -13.26
C ARG A 120 -12.08 13.49 -13.97
#